data_b451b21fb353f2ecdc697fe049ecc128
#
_entry.id   b451b21fb353f2ecdc697fe049ecc128
#
_cell.length_a   1.000
_cell.length_b   1.000
_cell.length_c   1.000
_cell.angle_alpha   90.00
_cell.angle_beta   90.00
_cell.angle_gamma   90.00
#
_symmetry.space_group_name_H-M   'P 1'
#
loop_
_entity.id
_entity.type
_entity.pdbx_description
1 polymer ?
#
loop_
_entity_poly.entity_id
_entity_poly.type
_entity_poly.pdbx_seq_one_letter_code
_entity_poly.pdbx_strand_id
1 'polypeptide(L)'
;MPDILIRPETPADAAAISALTTAAFANAEHSDGTEAQIIERLRAADALLLSLVAIQDGHIIGHAAYSNVTIGGQDLGWVGLGPVSVAPTRQAGGVGSALIREGLSRLKTSRKGCFVLGDPGYYARFGFAVTPGLTYPGVLPEYFMALRWDGAPPQGEVAYHPAFTG
;
A
#
# COMPACT_ATOMS: atom_id res chain seq x y z
N MET A 1 -26.20 9.50 -1.55
CA MET A 1 -24.72 9.43 -1.54
C MET A 1 -24.24 8.79 -2.80
N PRO A 2 -23.31 9.42 -3.51
CA PRO A 2 -22.70 8.75 -4.65
C PRO A 2 -21.95 7.51 -4.15
N ASP A 3 -22.16 6.40 -4.83
CA ASP A 3 -21.50 5.15 -4.47
C ASP A 3 -20.05 5.15 -4.98
N ILE A 4 -19.16 4.60 -4.16
CA ILE A 4 -17.77 4.41 -4.53
C ILE A 4 -17.60 2.96 -4.96
N LEU A 5 -17.08 2.74 -6.17
CA LEU A 5 -16.76 1.43 -6.69
C LEU A 5 -15.27 1.18 -6.52
N ILE A 6 -14.91 0.04 -5.94
CA ILE A 6 -13.52 -0.38 -5.82
C ILE A 6 -13.31 -1.61 -6.71
N ARG A 7 -12.32 -1.52 -7.59
CA ARG A 7 -11.97 -2.62 -8.49
C ARG A 7 -10.47 -2.64 -8.77
N PRO A 8 -9.92 -3.77 -9.24
CA PRO A 8 -8.54 -3.80 -9.73
C PRO A 8 -8.35 -2.83 -10.88
N GLU A 9 -7.13 -2.31 -11.01
CA GLU A 9 -6.80 -1.42 -12.13
C GLU A 9 -6.81 -2.17 -13.46
N THR A 10 -7.04 -1.42 -14.52
CA THR A 10 -6.83 -1.88 -15.90
C THR A 10 -5.70 -1.07 -16.51
N PRO A 11 -5.10 -1.52 -17.64
CA PRO A 11 -4.05 -0.73 -18.30
C PRO A 11 -4.44 0.70 -18.63
N ALA A 12 -5.72 0.93 -18.92
CA ALA A 12 -6.23 2.27 -19.24
C ALA A 12 -6.20 3.21 -18.03
N ASP A 13 -6.09 2.69 -16.81
CA ASP A 13 -6.09 3.50 -15.59
C ASP A 13 -4.73 4.09 -15.24
N ALA A 14 -3.65 3.63 -15.87
CA ALA A 14 -2.29 3.96 -15.44
C ALA A 14 -2.02 5.47 -15.39
N ALA A 15 -2.45 6.21 -16.40
CA ALA A 15 -2.25 7.67 -16.44
C ALA A 15 -3.04 8.38 -15.34
N ALA A 16 -4.28 7.96 -15.10
CA ALA A 16 -5.11 8.56 -14.05
C ALA A 16 -4.55 8.26 -12.66
N ILE A 17 -4.02 7.05 -12.43
CA ILE A 17 -3.37 6.67 -11.18
C ILE A 17 -2.15 7.56 -10.94
N SER A 18 -1.32 7.76 -11.96
CA SER A 18 -0.14 8.61 -11.84
C SER A 18 -0.50 10.06 -11.49
N ALA A 19 -1.48 10.62 -12.17
CA ALA A 19 -1.94 11.98 -11.90
C ALA A 19 -2.52 12.11 -10.48
N LEU A 20 -3.34 11.15 -10.06
CA LEU A 20 -3.92 11.10 -8.72
C LEU A 20 -2.83 11.05 -7.66
N THR A 21 -1.87 10.15 -7.83
CA THR A 21 -0.80 9.94 -6.84
C THR A 21 0.05 11.20 -6.71
N THR A 22 0.42 11.80 -7.82
CA THR A 22 1.17 13.06 -7.82
C THR A 22 0.41 14.15 -7.07
N ALA A 23 -0.88 14.31 -7.33
CA ALA A 23 -1.70 15.32 -6.66
C ALA A 23 -1.85 15.03 -5.17
N ALA A 24 -2.06 13.76 -4.81
CA ALA A 24 -2.27 13.38 -3.41
C ALA A 24 -1.04 13.64 -2.54
N PHE A 25 0.17 13.49 -3.09
CA PHE A 25 1.41 13.65 -2.34
C PHE A 25 2.10 15.01 -2.57
N ALA A 26 1.52 15.89 -3.38
CA ALA A 26 2.14 17.16 -3.75
C ALA A 26 2.51 18.02 -2.54
N ASN A 27 1.72 17.98 -1.47
CA ASN A 27 1.94 18.76 -0.26
C ASN A 27 2.18 17.89 0.98
N ALA A 28 2.47 16.59 0.79
CA ALA A 28 2.71 15.69 1.90
C ALA A 28 4.08 15.97 2.53
N GLU A 29 4.12 16.10 3.85
CA GLU A 29 5.29 16.52 4.59
C GLU A 29 6.47 15.56 4.47
N HIS A 30 6.19 14.26 4.38
CA HIS A 30 7.22 13.23 4.33
C HIS A 30 7.39 12.62 2.95
N SER A 31 6.80 13.23 1.92
CA SER A 31 6.92 12.75 0.56
C SER A 31 8.12 13.35 -0.13
N ASP A 32 8.84 12.53 -0.91
CA ASP A 32 9.92 12.99 -1.77
C ASP A 32 9.45 13.17 -3.23
N GLY A 33 8.14 13.04 -3.48
CA GLY A 33 7.56 13.23 -4.80
C GLY A 33 7.73 12.05 -5.75
N THR A 34 8.18 10.89 -5.27
CA THR A 34 8.47 9.73 -6.12
C THR A 34 7.38 8.66 -6.12
N GLU A 35 6.28 8.85 -5.39
CA GLU A 35 5.26 7.82 -5.20
C GLU A 35 4.66 7.34 -6.52
N ALA A 36 4.37 8.25 -7.44
CA ALA A 36 3.83 7.85 -8.75
C ALA A 36 4.83 7.01 -9.54
N GLN A 37 6.12 7.35 -9.45
CA GLN A 37 7.18 6.60 -10.12
C GLN A 37 7.33 5.20 -9.52
N ILE A 38 7.17 5.07 -8.21
CA ILE A 38 7.21 3.76 -7.54
C ILE A 38 6.16 2.83 -8.13
N ILE A 39 4.93 3.31 -8.28
CA ILE A 39 3.83 2.52 -8.86
C ILE A 39 4.15 2.12 -10.30
N GLU A 40 4.66 3.05 -11.11
CA GLU A 40 5.03 2.77 -12.49
C GLU A 40 6.15 1.73 -12.59
N ARG A 41 7.16 1.82 -11.71
CA ARG A 41 8.25 0.85 -11.66
C ARG A 41 7.76 -0.53 -11.23
N LEU A 42 6.88 -0.60 -10.25
CA LEU A 42 6.27 -1.86 -9.81
C LEU A 42 5.48 -2.50 -10.94
N ARG A 43 4.72 -1.72 -11.69
CA ARG A 43 3.95 -2.22 -12.82
C ARG A 43 4.87 -2.73 -13.92
N ALA A 44 5.92 -1.98 -14.25
CA ALA A 44 6.88 -2.36 -15.27
C ALA A 44 7.66 -3.63 -14.92
N ALA A 45 7.91 -3.85 -13.63
CA ALA A 45 8.61 -5.04 -13.13
C ALA A 45 7.70 -6.24 -12.89
N ASP A 46 6.40 -6.09 -13.19
CA ASP A 46 5.37 -7.10 -12.90
C ASP A 46 5.35 -7.49 -11.41
N ALA A 47 5.62 -6.50 -10.54
CA ALA A 47 5.70 -6.69 -9.10
C ALA A 47 4.51 -6.07 -8.36
N LEU A 48 3.56 -5.49 -9.07
CA LEU A 48 2.35 -4.90 -8.50
C LEU A 48 1.33 -6.03 -8.32
N LEU A 49 1.33 -6.64 -7.13
CA LEU A 49 0.52 -7.83 -6.86
C LEU A 49 -0.96 -7.56 -6.87
N LEU A 50 -1.33 -6.40 -6.33
CA LEU A 50 -2.71 -5.94 -6.33
C LEU A 50 -2.68 -4.42 -6.41
N SER A 51 -3.46 -3.89 -7.34
CA SER A 51 -3.61 -2.45 -7.52
C SER A 51 -5.10 -2.16 -7.61
N LEU A 52 -5.61 -1.45 -6.62
CA LEU A 52 -7.04 -1.15 -6.52
C LEU A 52 -7.29 0.32 -6.76
N VAL A 53 -8.33 0.61 -7.54
CA VAL A 53 -8.80 1.98 -7.76
C VAL A 53 -10.16 2.14 -7.13
N ALA A 54 -10.41 3.33 -6.58
CA ALA A 54 -11.73 3.75 -6.10
C ALA A 54 -12.30 4.76 -7.09
N ILE A 55 -13.49 4.50 -7.56
CA ILE A 55 -14.13 5.29 -8.63
C ILE A 55 -15.44 5.88 -8.10
N GLN A 56 -15.63 7.17 -8.34
CA GLN A 56 -16.85 7.87 -8.04
C GLN A 56 -17.19 8.79 -9.21
N ASP A 57 -18.44 8.70 -9.70
CA ASP A 57 -18.92 9.50 -10.83
C ASP A 57 -18.00 9.39 -12.06
N GLY A 58 -17.48 8.18 -12.32
CA GLY A 58 -16.61 7.92 -13.47
C GLY A 58 -15.16 8.38 -13.31
N HIS A 59 -14.79 8.92 -12.14
CA HIS A 59 -13.44 9.41 -11.88
C HIS A 59 -12.73 8.55 -10.85
N ILE A 60 -11.44 8.29 -11.08
CA ILE A 60 -10.59 7.63 -10.09
C ILE A 60 -10.25 8.64 -9.00
N ILE A 61 -10.70 8.38 -7.78
CA ILE A 61 -10.50 9.26 -6.63
C ILE A 61 -9.58 8.67 -5.58
N GLY A 62 -9.18 7.42 -5.73
CA GLY A 62 -8.26 6.76 -4.80
C GLY A 62 -7.57 5.57 -5.43
N HIS A 63 -6.45 5.18 -4.83
CA HIS A 63 -5.63 4.07 -5.29
C HIS A 63 -4.86 3.47 -4.12
N ALA A 64 -4.74 2.15 -4.11
CA ALA A 64 -3.87 1.43 -3.17
C ALA A 64 -3.07 0.38 -3.91
N ALA A 65 -1.77 0.36 -3.67
CA ALA A 65 -0.84 -0.59 -4.26
C ALA A 65 -0.37 -1.59 -3.20
N TYR A 66 -0.24 -2.85 -3.61
CA TYR A 66 0.31 -3.93 -2.80
C TYR A 66 1.37 -4.64 -3.62
N SER A 67 2.55 -4.86 -3.03
CA SER A 67 3.68 -5.44 -3.75
C SER A 67 4.40 -6.47 -2.89
N ASN A 68 5.25 -7.29 -3.52
CA ASN A 68 6.06 -8.28 -2.80
C ASN A 68 7.07 -7.61 -1.89
N VAL A 69 7.27 -8.21 -0.72
CA VAL A 69 8.36 -7.83 0.19
C VAL A 69 9.18 -9.08 0.52
N THR A 70 10.42 -8.86 0.94
CA THR A 70 11.29 -9.94 1.41
C THR A 70 11.55 -9.81 2.90
N ILE A 71 11.83 -10.94 3.54
CA ILE A 71 12.21 -11.00 4.94
C ILE A 71 13.52 -11.80 4.99
N GLY A 72 14.60 -11.16 5.43
CA GLY A 72 15.91 -11.78 5.37
C GLY A 72 16.34 -12.15 3.96
N GLY A 73 15.89 -11.39 2.96
CA GLY A 73 16.20 -11.62 1.56
C GLY A 73 15.33 -12.66 0.87
N GLN A 74 14.33 -13.20 1.55
CA GLN A 74 13.47 -14.27 1.00
C GLN A 74 12.02 -13.82 0.88
N ASP A 75 11.34 -14.30 -0.17
CA ASP A 75 9.90 -14.11 -0.33
C ASP A 75 9.18 -15.18 0.47
N LEU A 76 8.60 -14.81 1.60
CA LEU A 76 7.90 -15.72 2.49
C LEU A 76 6.38 -15.60 2.37
N GLY A 77 5.89 -15.00 1.31
CA GLY A 77 4.44 -14.85 1.08
C GLY A 77 3.84 -13.62 1.74
N TRP A 78 4.67 -12.63 2.08
CA TRP A 78 4.23 -11.37 2.66
C TRP A 78 4.16 -10.28 1.60
N VAL A 79 3.28 -9.31 1.82
CA VAL A 79 3.10 -8.18 0.91
C VAL A 79 3.32 -6.88 1.64
N GLY A 80 3.65 -5.83 0.90
CA GLY A 80 3.76 -4.48 1.42
C GLY A 80 2.64 -3.61 0.89
N LEU A 81 1.98 -2.88 1.78
CA LEU A 81 0.96 -1.92 1.43
C LEU A 81 1.62 -0.56 1.17
N GLY A 82 1.32 0.03 0.04
CA GLY A 82 1.75 1.39 -0.32
C GLY A 82 2.30 1.49 -1.73
N PRO A 83 2.26 2.67 -2.32
CA PRO A 83 1.60 3.87 -1.85
C PRO A 83 0.08 3.76 -1.81
N VAL A 84 -0.55 4.53 -0.93
CA VAL A 84 -2.01 4.71 -0.89
C VAL A 84 -2.29 6.18 -1.18
N SER A 85 -3.15 6.45 -2.14
CA SER A 85 -3.44 7.81 -2.60
C SER A 85 -4.94 8.06 -2.57
N VAL A 86 -5.33 9.25 -2.11
CA VAL A 86 -6.71 9.73 -2.18
C VAL A 86 -6.67 11.15 -2.72
N ALA A 87 -7.58 11.45 -3.66
CA ALA A 87 -7.67 12.79 -4.24
C ALA A 87 -7.76 13.85 -3.12
N PRO A 88 -7.04 14.98 -3.23
CA PRO A 88 -7.00 15.98 -2.16
C PRO A 88 -8.38 16.43 -1.69
N THR A 89 -9.36 16.51 -2.59
CA THR A 89 -10.72 16.92 -2.27
C THR A 89 -11.54 15.82 -1.61
N ARG A 90 -11.02 14.60 -1.52
CA ARG A 90 -11.72 13.43 -0.98
C ARG A 90 -11.05 12.84 0.24
N GLN A 91 -9.98 13.44 0.73
CA GLN A 91 -9.26 12.94 1.91
C GLN A 91 -10.15 13.10 3.15
N ALA A 92 -9.92 12.24 4.15
CA ALA A 92 -10.70 12.15 5.39
C ALA A 92 -12.14 11.65 5.20
N GLY A 93 -12.52 11.22 3.98
CA GLY A 93 -13.84 10.68 3.69
C GLY A 93 -13.96 9.17 3.72
N GLY A 94 -12.91 8.46 4.15
CA GLY A 94 -12.94 6.99 4.26
C GLY A 94 -12.56 6.23 2.99
N VAL A 95 -12.18 6.92 1.92
CA VAL A 95 -11.80 6.28 0.65
C VAL A 95 -10.54 5.41 0.84
N GLY A 96 -9.52 5.95 1.50
CA GLY A 96 -8.29 5.21 1.77
C GLY A 96 -8.55 3.97 2.61
N SER A 97 -9.36 4.10 3.67
CA SER A 97 -9.72 2.97 4.52
C SER A 97 -10.46 1.89 3.74
N ALA A 98 -11.37 2.26 2.86
CA ALA A 98 -12.11 1.31 2.05
C ALA A 98 -11.18 0.54 1.11
N LEU A 99 -10.23 1.24 0.46
CA LEU A 99 -9.23 0.62 -0.40
C LEU A 99 -8.34 -0.36 0.37
N ILE A 100 -7.88 0.04 1.55
CA ILE A 100 -7.04 -0.81 2.39
C ILE A 100 -7.79 -2.06 2.82
N ARG A 101 -9.02 -1.91 3.32
CA ARG A 101 -9.82 -3.06 3.77
C ARG A 101 -10.13 -4.03 2.63
N GLU A 102 -10.44 -3.51 1.45
CA GLU A 102 -10.71 -4.35 0.28
C GLU A 102 -9.47 -5.15 -0.11
N GLY A 103 -8.31 -4.51 -0.15
CA GLY A 103 -7.05 -5.18 -0.51
C GLY A 103 -6.66 -6.25 0.51
N LEU A 104 -6.75 -5.94 1.80
CA LEU A 104 -6.45 -6.90 2.85
C LEU A 104 -7.38 -8.10 2.78
N SER A 105 -8.68 -7.87 2.53
CA SER A 105 -9.66 -8.94 2.38
C SER A 105 -9.32 -9.87 1.21
N ARG A 106 -8.88 -9.31 0.09
CA ARG A 106 -8.53 -10.09 -1.10
C ARG A 106 -7.26 -10.91 -0.93
N LEU A 107 -6.29 -10.37 -0.17
CA LEU A 107 -4.96 -10.97 -0.05
C LEU A 107 -4.85 -12.00 1.07
N LYS A 108 -5.68 -11.89 2.11
CA LYS A 108 -5.53 -12.74 3.32
C LYS A 108 -5.70 -14.22 3.06
N THR A 109 -6.39 -14.63 2.00
CA THR A 109 -6.63 -16.04 1.67
C THR A 109 -5.46 -16.67 0.92
N SER A 110 -4.55 -15.85 0.34
CA SER A 110 -3.46 -16.33 -0.49
C SER A 110 -2.08 -15.90 0.00
N ARG A 111 -2.00 -15.04 1.03
CA ARG A 111 -0.74 -14.53 1.54
C ARG A 111 -0.63 -14.78 3.04
N LYS A 112 0.59 -14.63 3.57
CA LYS A 112 0.87 -14.88 4.99
C LYS A 112 0.64 -13.65 5.87
N GLY A 113 0.80 -12.47 5.31
CA GLY A 113 0.61 -11.22 6.03
C GLY A 113 0.98 -10.00 5.21
N CYS A 114 0.84 -8.84 5.83
CA CYS A 114 1.07 -7.56 5.18
C CYS A 114 1.88 -6.65 6.09
N PHE A 115 2.79 -5.87 5.50
CA PHE A 115 3.52 -4.81 6.19
C PHE A 115 3.04 -3.44 5.73
N VAL A 116 3.17 -2.46 6.60
CA VAL A 116 2.89 -1.06 6.26
C VAL A 116 3.86 -0.15 7.00
N LEU A 117 4.25 0.93 6.33
CA LEU A 117 4.98 2.04 6.93
C LEU A 117 4.04 3.22 7.03
N GLY A 118 3.84 3.76 8.24
CA GLY A 118 2.98 4.92 8.41
C GLY A 118 2.56 5.14 9.86
N ASP A 119 1.51 5.93 10.03
CA ASP A 119 1.03 6.35 11.34
C ASP A 119 0.37 5.19 12.08
N PRO A 120 0.93 4.78 13.24
CA PRO A 120 0.34 3.69 14.02
C PRO A 120 -1.08 4.00 14.50
N GLY A 121 -1.38 5.25 14.78
CA GLY A 121 -2.73 5.65 15.18
C GLY A 121 -3.76 5.39 14.10
N TYR A 122 -3.37 5.50 12.85
CA TYR A 122 -4.26 5.21 11.72
C TYR A 122 -4.32 3.72 11.40
N TYR A 123 -3.16 3.07 11.24
CA TYR A 123 -3.10 1.70 10.75
C TYR A 123 -3.51 0.66 11.77
N ALA A 124 -3.50 0.99 13.08
CA ALA A 124 -3.98 0.06 14.11
C ALA A 124 -5.44 -0.35 13.88
N ARG A 125 -6.25 0.49 13.27
CA ARG A 125 -7.67 0.18 12.98
C ARG A 125 -7.85 -1.01 12.04
N PHE A 126 -6.83 -1.36 11.27
CA PHE A 126 -6.86 -2.50 10.35
C PHE A 126 -6.25 -3.76 10.96
N GLY A 127 -5.72 -3.67 12.18
CA GLY A 127 -5.06 -4.79 12.86
C GLY A 127 -3.54 -4.79 12.75
N PHE A 128 -2.95 -3.77 12.13
CA PHE A 128 -1.49 -3.65 12.07
C PHE A 128 -0.92 -3.29 13.43
N ALA A 129 0.21 -3.88 13.77
CA ALA A 129 0.92 -3.62 15.03
C ALA A 129 2.42 -3.77 14.83
N VAL A 130 3.18 -3.05 15.65
CA VAL A 130 4.64 -3.27 15.74
C VAL A 130 4.87 -4.70 16.23
N THR A 131 5.70 -5.44 15.52
CA THR A 131 5.91 -6.87 15.78
C THR A 131 7.37 -7.12 16.10
N PRO A 132 7.70 -7.65 17.29
CA PRO A 132 9.07 -7.99 17.65
C PRO A 132 9.69 -8.98 16.68
N GLY A 133 10.98 -8.82 16.40
CA GLY A 133 11.71 -9.72 15.51
C GLY A 133 11.69 -9.30 14.05
N LEU A 134 10.88 -8.33 13.67
CA LEU A 134 10.83 -7.78 12.31
C LEU A 134 11.36 -6.36 12.34
N THR A 135 12.29 -6.06 11.45
CA THR A 135 12.95 -4.75 11.40
C THR A 135 12.87 -4.16 9.99
N TYR A 136 12.86 -2.84 9.92
CA TYR A 136 12.93 -2.11 8.66
C TYR A 136 13.91 -0.95 8.85
N PRO A 137 15.09 -0.97 8.19
CA PRO A 137 16.11 0.04 8.42
C PRO A 137 15.69 1.41 7.88
N GLY A 138 16.12 2.46 8.57
CA GLY A 138 15.90 3.84 8.15
C GLY A 138 14.57 4.43 8.60
N VAL A 139 13.75 3.68 9.34
CA VAL A 139 12.45 4.12 9.83
C VAL A 139 12.38 3.86 11.33
N LEU A 140 11.77 4.79 12.08
CA LEU A 140 11.54 4.58 13.51
C LEU A 140 10.65 3.35 13.69
N PRO A 141 10.95 2.49 14.68
CA PRO A 141 10.23 1.21 14.83
C PRO A 141 8.72 1.35 14.95
N GLU A 142 8.22 2.40 15.60
CA GLU A 142 6.79 2.60 15.78
C GLU A 142 6.03 2.84 14.48
N TYR A 143 6.72 3.21 13.41
CA TYR A 143 6.11 3.44 12.10
C TYR A 143 6.14 2.23 11.17
N PHE A 144 6.70 1.11 11.63
CA PHE A 144 6.74 -0.13 10.86
C PHE A 144 5.88 -1.18 11.54
N MET A 145 4.84 -1.62 10.87
CA MET A 145 3.81 -2.49 11.44
C MET A 145 3.52 -3.67 10.55
N ALA A 146 3.04 -4.75 11.16
CA ALA A 146 2.69 -5.99 10.47
C ALA A 146 1.29 -6.45 10.84
N LEU A 147 0.65 -7.13 9.90
CA LEU A 147 -0.61 -7.83 10.09
C LEU A 147 -0.42 -9.26 9.58
N ARG A 148 -0.45 -10.22 10.49
CA ARG A 148 -0.23 -11.64 10.14
C ARG A 148 -1.56 -12.35 9.95
N TRP A 149 -1.65 -13.13 8.88
CA TRP A 149 -2.86 -13.93 8.58
C TRP A 149 -2.64 -15.42 8.80
N ASP A 150 -1.44 -15.93 8.50
CA ASP A 150 -1.18 -17.36 8.50
C ASP A 150 0.29 -17.62 8.79
N GLY A 151 0.58 -18.83 9.31
CA GLY A 151 1.93 -19.26 9.59
C GLY A 151 2.51 -18.69 10.87
N ALA A 152 3.71 -19.14 11.22
CA ALA A 152 4.45 -18.62 12.37
C ALA A 152 4.93 -17.19 12.08
N PRO A 153 5.07 -16.35 13.12
CA PRO A 153 5.63 -15.01 12.91
C PRO A 153 7.05 -15.12 12.36
N PRO A 154 7.34 -14.49 11.21
CA PRO A 154 8.69 -14.48 10.68
C PRO A 154 9.59 -13.54 11.48
N GLN A 155 10.90 -13.70 11.31
CA GLN A 155 11.88 -12.81 11.91
C GLN A 155 12.90 -12.41 10.85
N GLY A 156 13.39 -11.18 10.93
CA GLY A 156 14.42 -10.70 10.04
C GLY A 156 14.18 -9.27 9.58
N GLU A 157 15.06 -8.84 8.69
CA GLU A 157 14.98 -7.52 8.10
C GLU A 157 14.04 -7.56 6.89
N VAL A 158 13.06 -6.64 6.87
CA VAL A 158 12.08 -6.53 5.81
C VAL A 158 12.57 -5.55 4.76
N ALA A 159 12.43 -5.90 3.49
CA ALA A 159 12.74 -5.02 2.37
C ALA A 159 11.57 -4.99 1.40
N TYR A 160 11.18 -3.79 1.00
CA TYR A 160 10.23 -3.59 -0.08
C TYR A 160 10.94 -3.80 -1.41
N HIS A 161 10.15 -3.92 -2.48
CA HIS A 161 10.69 -4.10 -3.82
C HIS A 161 11.68 -2.97 -4.17
N PRO A 162 12.75 -3.25 -4.95
CA PRO A 162 13.71 -2.20 -5.36
C PRO A 162 13.09 -0.99 -6.06
N ALA A 163 11.89 -1.13 -6.62
CA ALA A 163 11.16 -0.01 -7.22
C ALA A 163 10.95 1.16 -6.24
N PHE A 164 10.94 0.89 -4.93
CA PHE A 164 10.75 1.92 -3.90
C PHE A 164 11.99 2.79 -3.70
N THR A 165 13.16 2.31 -4.06
CA THR A 165 14.42 3.02 -3.85
C THR A 165 15.08 3.46 -5.15
N GLY A 166 14.50 3.06 -6.24
CA GLY A 166 15.07 3.16 -7.51
C GLY A 166 15.04 4.15 -8.36
#